data_d1cef7f3f88a9e7cbf0aa915182d5c0d
#
_entry.id   d1cef7f3f88a9e7cbf0aa915182d5c0d
#
_cell.length_a   1.000
_cell.length_b   1.000
_cell.length_c   1.000
_cell.angle_alpha   90.00
_cell.angle_beta   90.00
_cell.angle_gamma   90.00
#
_symmetry.space_group_name_H-M   'P 1'
#
loop_
_entity.id
_entity.type
_entity.pdbx_description
1 polymer ?
#
loop_
_entity_poly.entity_id
_entity_poly.type
_entity_poly.pdbx_seq_one_letter_code
_entity_poly.pdbx_strand_id
1 'polypeptide(L)'
;MDFKDDELYRDITGLAHDTPAWVQHTAELWTEGGLLLFGALFVAAWWRARRGSTTAFAIAVLAPVATALAYVCSELLKSGFTEERPCRAVAGAVPSLAECPPTGDWSFPSNHATIAGAAAVTLALARRAIIWLTAPLALLMAFSRVFVGVHYPHDVAAGLLVGAVVSVVAVRLGTRPVTRLAQGMRASSAPFARWLTGPGPAAAHAAPYATHRR
;
A
#
# COMPACT_ATOMS: atom_id res chain seq x y z
N MET A 1 -16.65 -12.66 18.93
CA MET A 1 -16.84 -11.21 18.94
C MET A 1 -16.35 -10.70 20.27
N ASP A 2 -15.37 -9.81 20.29
CA ASP A 2 -14.81 -9.26 21.52
C ASP A 2 -15.61 -7.99 21.85
N PHE A 3 -16.34 -7.96 22.98
CA PHE A 3 -17.17 -6.82 23.41
C PHE A 3 -16.43 -5.47 23.40
N LYS A 4 -15.10 -5.51 23.58
CA LYS A 4 -14.25 -4.32 23.55
C LYS A 4 -14.10 -3.71 22.15
N ASP A 5 -14.15 -4.55 21.11
CA ASP A 5 -14.00 -4.10 19.74
C ASP A 5 -15.29 -3.45 19.23
N ASP A 6 -16.45 -3.99 19.62
CA ASP A 6 -17.75 -3.38 19.36
C ASP A 6 -17.91 -2.02 20.07
N GLU A 7 -17.40 -1.89 21.31
CA GLU A 7 -17.43 -0.63 22.06
C GLU A 7 -16.54 0.42 21.36
N LEU A 8 -15.29 0.06 21.03
CA LEU A 8 -14.37 0.96 20.33
C LEU A 8 -14.91 1.37 18.94
N TYR A 9 -15.56 0.45 18.24
CA TYR A 9 -16.24 0.76 16.98
C TYR A 9 -17.34 1.81 17.17
N ARG A 10 -18.24 1.63 18.19
CA ARG A 10 -19.30 2.60 18.49
C ARG A 10 -18.75 3.96 18.87
N ASP A 11 -17.69 4.00 19.66
CA ASP A 11 -17.03 5.26 20.06
C ASP A 11 -16.47 6.02 18.85
N ILE A 12 -15.77 5.31 17.95
CA ILE A 12 -15.20 5.94 16.76
C ILE A 12 -16.29 6.40 15.79
N THR A 13 -17.32 5.60 15.55
CA THR A 13 -18.43 5.98 14.66
C THR A 13 -19.31 7.06 15.25
N GLY A 14 -19.53 7.06 16.56
CA GLY A 14 -20.19 8.14 17.29
C GLY A 14 -19.42 9.46 17.15
N LEU A 15 -18.10 9.43 17.41
CA LEU A 15 -17.23 10.58 17.19
C LEU A 15 -17.30 11.06 15.73
N ALA A 16 -17.34 10.16 14.75
CA ALA A 16 -17.44 10.51 13.34
C ALA A 16 -18.72 11.31 13.04
N HIS A 17 -19.84 10.88 13.59
CA HIS A 17 -21.13 11.59 13.47
C HIS A 17 -21.16 12.95 14.15
N ASP A 18 -20.41 13.12 15.24
CA ASP A 18 -20.29 14.40 15.96
C ASP A 18 -19.36 15.39 15.24
N THR A 19 -18.61 14.95 14.23
CA THR A 19 -17.75 15.86 13.43
C THR A 19 -18.56 16.69 12.45
N PRO A 20 -18.06 17.90 12.06
CA PRO A 20 -18.69 18.70 11.02
C PRO A 20 -18.78 17.94 9.68
N ALA A 21 -19.82 18.21 8.90
CA ALA A 21 -20.09 17.51 7.63
C ALA A 21 -18.90 17.52 6.64
N TRP A 22 -18.09 18.60 6.65
CA TRP A 22 -16.90 18.64 5.77
C TRP A 22 -15.83 17.60 6.17
N VAL A 23 -15.71 17.25 7.47
CA VAL A 23 -14.80 16.19 7.95
C VAL A 23 -15.29 14.83 7.48
N GLN A 24 -16.60 14.57 7.66
CA GLN A 24 -17.24 13.32 7.21
C GLN A 24 -17.03 13.13 5.71
N HIS A 25 -17.34 14.14 4.92
CA HIS A 25 -17.18 14.09 3.45
C HIS A 25 -15.71 13.92 3.02
N THR A 26 -14.77 14.56 3.73
CA THR A 26 -13.35 14.37 3.47
C THR A 26 -12.91 12.92 3.78
N ALA A 27 -13.43 12.33 4.84
CA ALA A 27 -13.14 10.92 5.20
C ALA A 27 -13.72 9.95 4.15
N GLU A 28 -14.92 10.21 3.64
CA GLU A 28 -15.52 9.43 2.55
C GLU A 28 -14.67 9.52 1.27
N LEU A 29 -14.32 10.74 0.85
CA LEU A 29 -13.45 10.95 -0.33
C LEU A 29 -12.08 10.29 -0.14
N TRP A 30 -11.51 10.37 1.05
CA TRP A 30 -10.23 9.77 1.35
C TRP A 30 -10.29 8.24 1.32
N THR A 31 -11.31 7.64 1.91
CA THR A 31 -11.46 6.18 1.95
C THR A 31 -11.63 5.56 0.56
N GLU A 32 -12.23 6.29 -0.38
CA GLU A 32 -12.42 5.83 -1.77
C GLU A 32 -11.21 6.22 -2.66
N GLY A 33 -10.80 7.48 -2.60
CA GLY A 33 -9.79 8.03 -3.51
C GLY A 33 -8.34 7.93 -3.02
N GLY A 34 -8.13 7.74 -1.72
CA GLY A 34 -6.78 7.78 -1.14
C GLY A 34 -5.84 6.67 -1.65
N LEU A 35 -6.37 5.54 -2.10
CA LEU A 35 -5.56 4.50 -2.74
C LEU A 35 -4.92 4.95 -4.05
N LEU A 36 -5.53 5.90 -4.77
CA LEU A 36 -4.95 6.47 -6.00
C LEU A 36 -3.65 7.22 -5.71
N LEU A 37 -3.53 7.81 -4.51
CA LEU A 37 -2.28 8.45 -4.09
C LEU A 37 -1.13 7.44 -3.99
N PHE A 38 -1.37 6.25 -3.44
CA PHE A 38 -0.36 5.17 -3.44
C PHE A 38 -0.01 4.74 -4.85
N GLY A 39 -0.99 4.66 -5.76
CA GLY A 39 -0.75 4.41 -7.18
C GLY A 39 0.16 5.46 -7.81
N ALA A 40 -0.09 6.75 -7.56
CA ALA A 40 0.77 7.84 -8.02
C ALA A 40 2.20 7.76 -7.44
N LEU A 41 2.32 7.38 -6.16
CA LEU A 41 3.63 7.17 -5.52
C LEU A 41 4.39 5.98 -6.15
N PHE A 42 3.72 4.90 -6.55
CA PHE A 42 4.36 3.80 -7.29
C PHE A 42 4.90 4.27 -8.65
N VAL A 43 4.12 5.05 -9.40
CA VAL A 43 4.56 5.62 -10.67
C VAL A 43 5.78 6.53 -10.46
N ALA A 44 5.74 7.40 -9.45
CA ALA A 44 6.85 8.27 -9.12
C ALA A 44 8.11 7.49 -8.68
N ALA A 45 7.93 6.43 -7.88
CA ALA A 45 9.03 5.55 -7.46
C ALA A 45 9.66 4.83 -8.65
N TRP A 46 8.85 4.25 -9.54
CA TRP A 46 9.32 3.66 -10.79
C TRP A 46 10.08 4.67 -11.67
N TRP A 47 9.50 5.85 -11.88
CA TRP A 47 10.11 6.89 -12.72
C TRP A 47 11.49 7.32 -12.21
N ARG A 48 11.62 7.51 -10.90
CA ARG A 48 12.91 7.82 -10.27
C ARG A 48 13.90 6.66 -10.36
N ALA A 49 13.43 5.44 -10.13
CA ALA A 49 14.27 4.24 -10.12
C ALA A 49 14.85 3.90 -11.49
N ARG A 50 14.28 4.40 -12.58
CA ARG A 50 14.81 4.28 -13.95
C ARG A 50 16.24 4.87 -14.08
N ARG A 51 16.57 5.87 -13.25
CA ARG A 51 17.91 6.49 -13.18
C ARG A 51 18.79 5.90 -12.09
N GLY A 52 18.27 4.98 -11.31
CA GLY A 52 18.95 4.32 -10.21
C GLY A 52 19.60 2.99 -10.58
N SER A 53 20.14 2.31 -9.56
CA SER A 53 20.67 0.96 -9.74
C SER A 53 19.57 -0.01 -10.21
N THR A 54 19.99 -1.11 -10.83
CA THR A 54 19.05 -2.14 -11.32
C THR A 54 18.26 -2.76 -10.16
N THR A 55 18.88 -2.87 -8.97
CA THR A 55 18.21 -3.35 -7.77
C THR A 55 17.14 -2.37 -7.29
N ALA A 56 17.42 -1.06 -7.27
CA ALA A 56 16.44 -0.04 -6.91
C ALA A 56 15.26 -0.05 -7.89
N PHE A 57 15.54 -0.22 -9.19
CA PHE A 57 14.50 -0.40 -10.20
C PHE A 57 13.66 -1.65 -9.96
N ALA A 58 14.29 -2.79 -9.65
CA ALA A 58 13.59 -4.04 -9.37
C ALA A 58 12.63 -3.90 -8.17
N ILE A 59 13.07 -3.25 -7.09
CA ILE A 59 12.20 -3.01 -5.91
C ILE A 59 11.03 -2.09 -6.28
N ALA A 60 11.26 -1.04 -7.06
CA ALA A 60 10.19 -0.12 -7.46
C ALA A 60 9.13 -0.79 -8.35
N VAL A 61 9.53 -1.72 -9.22
CA VAL A 61 8.61 -2.50 -10.06
C VAL A 61 7.88 -3.56 -9.24
N LEU A 62 8.56 -4.17 -8.28
CA LEU A 62 7.96 -5.15 -7.38
C LEU A 62 6.93 -4.54 -6.42
N ALA A 63 7.01 -3.25 -6.12
CA ALA A 63 6.13 -2.60 -5.16
C ALA A 63 4.63 -2.76 -5.51
N PRO A 64 4.14 -2.38 -6.69
CA PRO A 64 2.74 -2.61 -7.05
C PRO A 64 2.38 -4.10 -7.17
N VAL A 65 3.31 -4.96 -7.63
CA VAL A 65 3.10 -6.41 -7.73
C VAL A 65 2.93 -7.04 -6.36
N ALA A 66 3.80 -6.69 -5.40
CA ALA A 66 3.72 -7.17 -4.02
C ALA A 66 2.44 -6.67 -3.32
N THR A 67 2.00 -5.45 -3.63
CA THR A 67 0.73 -4.91 -3.13
C THR A 67 -0.47 -5.69 -3.70
N ALA A 68 -0.46 -6.02 -4.99
CA ALA A 68 -1.49 -6.85 -5.60
C ALA A 68 -1.52 -8.27 -4.99
N LEU A 69 -0.36 -8.87 -4.74
CA LEU A 69 -0.28 -10.16 -4.04
C LEU A 69 -0.83 -10.08 -2.61
N ALA A 70 -0.55 -9.01 -1.89
CA ALA A 70 -1.10 -8.80 -0.55
C ALA A 70 -2.63 -8.69 -0.58
N TYR A 71 -3.18 -7.97 -1.57
CA TYR A 71 -4.62 -7.90 -1.79
C TYR A 71 -5.23 -9.29 -2.06
N VAL A 72 -4.62 -10.07 -2.94
CA VAL A 72 -5.08 -11.45 -3.21
C VAL A 72 -5.03 -12.32 -1.95
N CYS A 73 -3.97 -12.21 -1.14
CA CYS A 73 -3.90 -12.90 0.15
C CYS A 73 -5.01 -12.46 1.11
N SER A 74 -5.34 -11.16 1.15
CA SER A 74 -6.45 -10.64 1.93
C SER A 74 -7.80 -11.23 1.49
N GLU A 75 -8.07 -11.31 0.19
CA GLU A 75 -9.29 -11.92 -0.36
C GLU A 75 -9.38 -13.43 -0.03
N LEU A 76 -8.26 -14.14 -0.10
CA LEU A 76 -8.23 -15.57 0.28
C LEU A 76 -8.50 -15.75 1.78
N LEU A 77 -7.98 -14.86 2.64
CA LEU A 77 -8.28 -14.89 4.06
C LEU A 77 -9.76 -14.61 4.33
N LYS A 78 -10.37 -13.64 3.63
CA LYS A 78 -11.81 -13.37 3.74
C LYS A 78 -12.68 -14.59 3.44
N SER A 79 -12.29 -15.44 2.49
CA SER A 79 -13.04 -16.66 2.19
C SER A 79 -13.00 -17.69 3.32
N GLY A 80 -12.01 -17.60 4.21
CA GLY A 80 -11.86 -18.47 5.39
C GLY A 80 -12.47 -17.89 6.67
N PHE A 81 -12.61 -16.54 6.77
CA PHE A 81 -13.11 -15.84 7.93
C PHE A 81 -14.37 -15.04 7.55
N THR A 82 -15.54 -15.67 7.72
CA THR A 82 -16.84 -15.09 7.34
C THR A 82 -17.38 -14.15 8.40
N GLU A 83 -16.64 -13.08 8.72
CA GLU A 83 -17.04 -12.08 9.70
C GLU A 83 -17.96 -11.03 9.08
N GLU A 84 -19.16 -10.87 9.66
CA GLU A 84 -20.12 -9.86 9.20
C GLU A 84 -19.62 -8.45 9.50
N ARG A 85 -19.91 -7.51 8.60
CA ARG A 85 -19.48 -6.13 8.78
C ARG A 85 -20.16 -5.43 9.95
N PRO A 86 -19.44 -4.55 10.69
CA PRO A 86 -19.98 -3.88 11.86
C PRO A 86 -21.21 -3.01 11.55
N CYS A 87 -21.30 -2.42 10.36
CA CYS A 87 -22.45 -1.64 9.91
C CYS A 87 -23.77 -2.44 9.87
N ARG A 88 -23.71 -3.78 9.91
CA ARG A 88 -24.89 -4.66 10.02
C ARG A 88 -24.96 -5.41 11.34
N ALA A 89 -23.81 -5.76 11.91
CA ALA A 89 -23.76 -6.68 13.05
C ALA A 89 -23.82 -5.98 14.42
N VAL A 90 -23.35 -4.73 14.53
CA VAL A 90 -23.27 -4.03 15.83
C VAL A 90 -24.59 -3.35 16.14
N ALA A 91 -25.36 -3.94 17.06
CA ALA A 91 -26.62 -3.37 17.49
C ALA A 91 -26.43 -2.03 18.22
N GLY A 92 -27.27 -1.03 17.89
CA GLY A 92 -27.25 0.29 18.51
C GLY A 92 -26.10 1.20 18.07
N ALA A 93 -25.28 0.80 17.09
CA ALA A 93 -24.34 1.70 16.45
C ALA A 93 -25.06 2.71 15.55
N VAL A 94 -24.45 3.90 15.38
CA VAL A 94 -24.95 4.89 14.41
C VAL A 94 -24.77 4.32 12.98
N PRO A 95 -25.59 4.76 12.00
CA PRO A 95 -25.43 4.34 10.61
C PRO A 95 -24.02 4.64 10.10
N SER A 96 -23.45 3.77 9.26
CA SER A 96 -22.15 4.05 8.62
C SER A 96 -22.25 5.27 7.70
N LEU A 97 -21.19 6.09 7.66
CA LEU A 97 -21.09 7.23 6.74
C LEU A 97 -20.97 6.73 5.29
N ALA A 98 -20.08 5.77 5.06
CA ALA A 98 -19.98 5.12 3.74
C ALA A 98 -21.08 4.04 3.59
N GLU A 99 -21.42 3.74 2.34
CA GLU A 99 -22.35 2.65 2.02
C GLU A 99 -21.83 1.32 2.59
N CYS A 100 -22.71 0.61 3.31
CA CYS A 100 -22.37 -0.69 3.87
C CYS A 100 -22.29 -1.73 2.74
N PRO A 101 -21.11 -2.34 2.50
CA PRO A 101 -20.94 -3.29 1.41
C PRO A 101 -21.92 -4.46 1.47
N PRO A 102 -22.29 -5.10 0.35
CA PRO A 102 -23.34 -6.12 0.32
C PRO A 102 -23.04 -7.33 1.20
N THR A 103 -24.08 -8.07 1.58
CA THR A 103 -23.94 -9.33 2.32
C THR A 103 -23.06 -10.31 1.55
N GLY A 104 -22.12 -10.97 2.24
CA GLY A 104 -21.13 -11.86 1.64
C GLY A 104 -19.80 -11.16 1.30
N ASP A 105 -19.73 -9.84 1.34
CA ASP A 105 -18.46 -9.10 1.36
C ASP A 105 -18.02 -8.93 2.83
N TRP A 106 -17.28 -9.95 3.31
CA TRP A 106 -16.88 -10.08 4.71
C TRP A 106 -15.94 -8.96 5.19
N SER A 107 -15.93 -8.75 6.51
CA SER A 107 -15.19 -7.67 7.13
C SER A 107 -13.69 -7.94 7.23
N PHE A 108 -13.31 -9.11 7.72
CA PHE A 108 -11.93 -9.45 8.06
C PHE A 108 -11.17 -10.18 6.94
N PRO A 109 -9.93 -9.76 6.66
CA PRO A 109 -9.28 -8.50 7.02
C PRO A 109 -9.66 -7.35 6.06
N SER A 110 -9.35 -6.10 6.43
CA SER A 110 -9.63 -4.94 5.59
C SER A 110 -8.71 -4.86 4.36
N ASN A 111 -9.27 -4.91 3.17
CA ASN A 111 -8.53 -4.78 1.89
C ASN A 111 -7.84 -3.42 1.73
N HIS A 112 -8.53 -2.33 2.09
CA HIS A 112 -7.95 -0.99 2.02
C HIS A 112 -6.74 -0.84 2.93
N ALA A 113 -6.83 -1.35 4.15
CA ALA A 113 -5.69 -1.37 5.07
C ALA A 113 -4.56 -2.28 4.57
N THR A 114 -4.88 -3.43 3.97
CA THR A 114 -3.90 -4.34 3.37
C THR A 114 -3.13 -3.68 2.23
N ILE A 115 -3.83 -3.04 1.30
CA ILE A 115 -3.21 -2.31 0.18
C ILE A 115 -2.34 -1.17 0.70
N ALA A 116 -2.85 -0.37 1.63
CA ALA A 116 -2.13 0.77 2.20
C ALA A 116 -0.87 0.33 2.96
N GLY A 117 -0.97 -0.72 3.79
CA GLY A 117 0.16 -1.29 4.51
C GLY A 117 1.24 -1.86 3.59
N ALA A 118 0.83 -2.62 2.57
CA ALA A 118 1.74 -3.14 1.54
C ALA A 118 2.43 -2.01 0.77
N ALA A 119 1.67 -1.00 0.33
CA ALA A 119 2.22 0.15 -0.40
C ALA A 119 3.20 0.94 0.45
N ALA A 120 2.86 1.23 1.71
CA ALA A 120 3.75 1.97 2.61
C ALA A 120 5.09 1.25 2.81
N VAL A 121 5.05 -0.05 3.05
CA VAL A 121 6.26 -0.86 3.28
C VAL A 121 7.10 -0.99 2.01
N THR A 122 6.50 -1.28 0.86
CA THR A 122 7.23 -1.46 -0.39
C THR A 122 7.87 -0.15 -0.87
N LEU A 123 7.19 0.97 -0.75
CA LEU A 123 7.74 2.30 -1.04
C LEU A 123 8.90 2.63 -0.09
N ALA A 124 8.79 2.28 1.19
CA ALA A 124 9.89 2.45 2.15
C ALA A 124 11.10 1.56 1.85
N LEU A 125 10.89 0.34 1.35
CA LEU A 125 11.96 -0.54 0.87
C LEU A 125 12.66 0.04 -0.36
N ALA A 126 11.92 0.72 -1.24
CA ALA A 126 12.50 1.43 -2.38
C ALA A 126 13.29 2.68 -1.95
N ARG A 127 12.81 3.40 -0.93
CA ARG A 127 13.45 4.59 -0.36
C ARG A 127 13.04 4.80 1.09
N ARG A 128 13.95 4.50 2.02
CA ARG A 128 13.65 4.54 3.48
C ARG A 128 13.00 5.84 3.96
N ALA A 129 13.48 6.99 3.47
CA ALA A 129 12.95 8.28 3.92
C ALA A 129 11.46 8.50 3.61
N ILE A 130 10.88 7.78 2.64
CA ILE A 130 9.47 7.96 2.28
C ILE A 130 8.52 7.36 3.31
N ILE A 131 9.02 6.55 4.26
CA ILE A 131 8.21 5.95 5.33
C ILE A 131 7.51 7.03 6.17
N TRP A 132 8.17 8.17 6.38
CA TRP A 132 7.61 9.29 7.13
C TRP A 132 6.37 9.92 6.46
N LEU A 133 6.20 9.68 5.16
CA LEU A 133 4.99 10.06 4.43
C LEU A 133 4.02 8.89 4.33
N THR A 134 4.50 7.71 3.93
CA THR A 134 3.63 6.58 3.58
C THR A 134 3.04 5.86 4.79
N ALA A 135 3.74 5.83 5.93
CA ALA A 135 3.19 5.22 7.13
C ALA A 135 2.00 6.03 7.70
N PRO A 136 2.07 7.37 7.88
CA PRO A 136 0.90 8.15 8.28
C PRO A 136 -0.28 8.01 7.30
N LEU A 137 0.00 8.00 5.98
CA LEU A 137 -1.05 7.82 4.97
C LEU A 137 -1.71 6.43 5.08
N ALA A 138 -0.94 5.37 5.33
CA ALA A 138 -1.48 4.04 5.52
C ALA A 138 -2.31 3.92 6.81
N LEU A 139 -1.84 4.53 7.90
CA LEU A 139 -2.60 4.60 9.16
C LEU A 139 -3.89 5.40 8.99
N LEU A 140 -3.83 6.52 8.27
CA LEU A 140 -5.01 7.32 7.98
C LEU A 140 -6.01 6.55 7.10
N MET A 141 -5.53 5.79 6.10
CA MET A 141 -6.38 4.89 5.30
C MET A 141 -7.03 3.82 6.18
N ALA A 142 -6.27 3.16 7.04
CA ALA A 142 -6.79 2.14 7.94
C ALA A 142 -7.84 2.73 8.91
N PHE A 143 -7.52 3.87 9.53
CA PHE A 143 -8.43 4.56 10.44
C PHE A 143 -9.71 5.01 9.74
N SER A 144 -9.62 5.53 8.51
CA SER A 144 -10.80 5.99 7.77
C SER A 144 -11.84 4.89 7.57
N ARG A 145 -11.43 3.61 7.44
CA ARG A 145 -12.37 2.48 7.29
C ARG A 145 -13.21 2.21 8.53
N VAL A 146 -12.65 2.45 9.73
CA VAL A 146 -13.39 2.38 10.98
C VAL A 146 -14.23 3.63 11.15
N PHE A 147 -13.68 4.80 10.87
CA PHE A 147 -14.35 6.10 10.98
C PHE A 147 -15.61 6.20 10.13
N VAL A 148 -15.55 5.71 8.87
CA VAL A 148 -16.75 5.66 8.01
C VAL A 148 -17.68 4.50 8.31
N GLY A 149 -17.34 3.61 9.27
CA GLY A 149 -18.22 2.62 9.86
C GLY A 149 -18.33 1.28 9.12
N VAL A 150 -17.35 0.92 8.25
CA VAL A 150 -17.46 -0.31 7.43
C VAL A 150 -16.53 -1.44 7.84
N HIS A 151 -15.62 -1.20 8.82
CA HIS A 151 -14.69 -2.19 9.36
C HIS A 151 -14.53 -2.05 10.88
N TYR A 152 -14.23 -3.17 11.54
CA TYR A 152 -13.78 -3.16 12.93
C TYR A 152 -12.33 -2.66 13.06
N PRO A 153 -11.90 -2.18 14.24
CA PRO A 153 -10.51 -1.83 14.51
C PRO A 153 -9.52 -2.98 14.27
N HIS A 154 -9.87 -4.22 14.64
CA HIS A 154 -9.01 -5.39 14.40
C HIS A 154 -8.87 -5.74 12.91
N ASP A 155 -9.90 -5.53 12.08
CA ASP A 155 -9.83 -5.76 10.63
C ASP A 155 -8.73 -4.95 9.98
N VAL A 156 -8.67 -3.66 10.35
CA VAL A 156 -7.69 -2.74 9.76
C VAL A 156 -6.29 -3.00 10.29
N ALA A 157 -6.16 -3.39 11.56
CA ALA A 157 -4.87 -3.79 12.13
C ALA A 157 -4.32 -5.06 11.46
N ALA A 158 -5.18 -6.08 11.31
CA ALA A 158 -4.85 -7.31 10.59
C ALA A 158 -4.51 -7.03 9.13
N GLY A 159 -5.30 -6.18 8.45
CA GLY A 159 -5.04 -5.78 7.07
C GLY A 159 -3.67 -5.13 6.91
N LEU A 160 -3.32 -4.15 7.74
CA LEU A 160 -1.98 -3.52 7.72
C LEU A 160 -0.86 -4.56 7.89
N LEU A 161 -1.05 -5.51 8.82
CA LEU A 161 -0.05 -6.57 9.07
C LEU A 161 0.08 -7.52 7.90
N VAL A 162 -1.03 -8.01 7.34
CA VAL A 162 -1.03 -8.87 6.14
C VAL A 162 -0.32 -8.17 5.00
N GLY A 163 -0.69 -6.90 4.73
CA GLY A 163 -0.05 -6.08 3.71
C GLY A 163 1.46 -5.96 3.90
N ALA A 164 1.90 -5.62 5.11
CA ALA A 164 3.31 -5.48 5.44
C ALA A 164 4.09 -6.78 5.26
N VAL A 165 3.60 -7.89 5.83
CA VAL A 165 4.30 -9.18 5.81
C VAL A 165 4.40 -9.74 4.39
N VAL A 166 3.27 -9.82 3.68
CA VAL A 166 3.23 -10.38 2.31
C VAL A 166 4.13 -9.57 1.39
N SER A 167 4.07 -8.23 1.47
CA SER A 167 4.88 -7.38 0.60
C SER A 167 6.37 -7.46 0.90
N VAL A 168 6.79 -7.56 2.16
CA VAL A 168 8.20 -7.79 2.53
C VAL A 168 8.71 -9.09 1.95
N VAL A 169 7.94 -10.19 2.11
CA VAL A 169 8.30 -11.51 1.58
C VAL A 169 8.41 -11.46 0.06
N ALA A 170 7.39 -10.93 -0.62
CA ALA A 170 7.36 -10.83 -2.07
C ALA A 170 8.55 -10.02 -2.64
N VAL A 171 8.86 -8.86 -2.03
CA VAL A 171 10.00 -8.04 -2.45
C VAL A 171 11.33 -8.76 -2.20
N ARG A 172 11.51 -9.39 -1.04
CA ARG A 172 12.76 -10.13 -0.76
C ARG A 172 12.99 -11.29 -1.72
N LEU A 173 11.96 -12.07 -2.02
CA LEU A 173 12.07 -13.19 -2.94
C LEU A 173 12.21 -12.73 -4.39
N GLY A 174 11.47 -11.69 -4.79
CA GLY A 174 11.43 -11.18 -6.16
C GLY A 174 12.61 -10.31 -6.57
N THR A 175 13.32 -9.67 -5.62
CA THR A 175 14.35 -8.68 -5.96
C THR A 175 15.47 -9.26 -6.82
N ARG A 176 16.00 -10.44 -6.50
CA ARG A 176 17.11 -11.06 -7.26
C ARG A 176 16.71 -11.41 -8.71
N PRO A 177 15.60 -12.18 -8.95
CA PRO A 177 15.21 -12.51 -10.32
C PRO A 177 14.81 -11.27 -11.13
N VAL A 178 14.09 -10.30 -10.56
CA VAL A 178 13.70 -9.08 -11.26
C VAL A 178 14.92 -8.20 -11.57
N THR A 179 15.93 -8.15 -10.68
CA THR A 179 17.18 -7.45 -10.95
C THR A 179 17.91 -8.06 -12.16
N ARG A 180 18.01 -9.39 -12.26
CA ARG A 180 18.63 -10.07 -13.41
C ARG A 180 17.88 -9.77 -14.71
N LEU A 181 16.56 -9.84 -14.68
CA LEU A 181 15.72 -9.49 -15.83
C LEU A 181 15.94 -8.04 -16.26
N ALA A 182 15.92 -7.10 -15.32
CA ALA A 182 16.14 -5.68 -15.60
C ALA A 182 17.55 -5.39 -16.14
N GLN A 183 18.58 -6.13 -15.73
CA GLN A 183 19.92 -6.06 -16.31
C GLN A 183 19.91 -6.46 -17.79
N GLY A 184 19.28 -7.61 -18.10
CA GLY A 184 19.12 -8.06 -19.50
C GLY A 184 18.34 -7.05 -20.36
N MET A 185 17.27 -6.49 -19.80
CA MET A 185 16.47 -5.47 -20.49
C MET A 185 17.27 -4.17 -20.76
N ARG A 186 18.09 -3.71 -19.82
CA ARG A 186 18.95 -2.54 -20.00
C ARG A 186 20.04 -2.77 -21.04
N ALA A 187 20.55 -3.99 -21.14
CA ALA A 187 21.53 -4.38 -22.14
C ALA A 187 20.93 -4.62 -23.54
N SER A 188 19.60 -4.75 -23.63
CA SER A 188 18.90 -5.01 -24.88
C SER A 188 18.91 -3.77 -25.79
N SER A 189 18.92 -4.02 -27.12
CA SER A 189 18.69 -2.99 -28.13
C SER A 189 17.23 -2.59 -28.31
N ALA A 190 16.29 -3.35 -27.72
CA ALA A 190 14.84 -3.14 -27.85
C ALA A 190 14.42 -1.77 -27.25
N PRO A 191 13.79 -0.87 -28.04
CA PRO A 191 13.45 0.48 -27.56
C PRO A 191 12.53 0.47 -26.35
N PHE A 192 11.52 -0.43 -26.33
CA PHE A 192 10.59 -0.56 -25.23
C PHE A 192 11.28 -0.99 -23.92
N ALA A 193 12.21 -1.96 -23.99
CA ALA A 193 12.94 -2.42 -22.81
C ALA A 193 13.78 -1.29 -22.19
N ARG A 194 14.44 -0.50 -23.02
CA ARG A 194 15.23 0.68 -22.59
C ARG A 194 14.34 1.79 -22.05
N TRP A 195 13.19 2.03 -22.69
CA TRP A 195 12.24 3.02 -22.19
C TRP A 195 11.73 2.62 -20.81
N LEU A 196 11.32 1.37 -20.61
CA LEU A 196 10.77 0.86 -19.36
C LEU A 196 11.81 0.93 -18.23
N THR A 197 13.01 0.42 -18.46
CA THR A 197 14.06 0.30 -17.43
C THR A 197 14.87 1.58 -17.22
N GLY A 198 14.83 2.51 -18.18
CA GLY A 198 15.59 3.75 -18.17
C GLY A 198 17.10 3.58 -18.34
N PRO A 199 17.85 4.69 -18.33
CA PRO A 199 19.30 4.70 -18.62
C PRO A 199 20.16 4.10 -17.49
N GLY A 200 19.58 3.87 -16.32
CA GLY A 200 20.36 3.48 -15.14
C GLY A 200 21.12 4.66 -14.50
N PRO A 201 22.01 4.39 -13.54
CA PRO A 201 22.87 5.42 -12.95
C PRO A 201 23.78 6.00 -14.02
N ALA A 202 23.95 7.34 -14.01
CA ALA A 202 24.94 7.98 -14.85
C ALA A 202 26.32 7.35 -14.55
N ALA A 203 27.06 6.94 -15.60
CA ALA A 203 28.42 6.52 -15.40
C ALA A 203 29.17 7.68 -14.72
N ALA A 204 29.76 7.39 -13.55
CA ALA A 204 30.67 8.35 -12.94
C ALA A 204 31.73 8.64 -14.02
N HIS A 205 31.85 9.90 -14.45
CA HIS A 205 32.90 10.30 -15.36
C HIS A 205 34.21 9.86 -14.73
N ALA A 206 34.84 8.82 -15.28
CA ALA A 206 36.22 8.50 -14.98
C ALA A 206 36.99 9.74 -15.38
N ALA A 207 37.43 10.53 -14.40
CA ALA A 207 38.36 11.62 -14.66
C ALA A 207 39.56 10.99 -15.37
N PRO A 208 39.95 11.47 -16.55
CA PRO A 208 41.16 10.93 -17.20
C PRO A 208 42.33 11.21 -16.25
N TYR A 209 42.95 10.15 -15.76
CA TYR A 209 44.22 10.28 -15.07
C TYR A 209 45.18 10.98 -16.04
N ALA A 210 45.42 12.27 -15.80
CA ALA A 210 46.49 12.99 -16.45
C ALA A 210 47.80 12.36 -15.99
N THR A 211 48.34 11.47 -16.79
CA THR A 211 49.73 11.00 -16.66
C THR A 211 50.63 12.18 -16.93
N HIS A 212 51.00 12.94 -15.90
CA HIS A 212 52.16 13.79 -15.94
C HIS A 212 53.39 12.88 -16.01
N ARG A 213 53.87 12.61 -17.24
CA ARG A 213 55.24 12.19 -17.48
C ARG A 213 56.10 13.45 -17.41
N ARG A 214 56.97 13.50 -16.42
CA ARG A 214 58.22 14.27 -16.48
C ARG A 214 59.35 13.38 -17.00
#